data_64d33a0a51dd7b20db0597e379d40247
#
_entry.id   64d33a0a51dd7b20db0597e379d40247
#
_cell.length_a   1.000
_cell.length_b   1.000
_cell.length_c   1.000
_cell.angle_alpha   90.00
_cell.angle_beta   90.00
_cell.angle_gamma   90.00
#
_symmetry.space_group_name_H-M   'P 1'
#
loop_
_entity.id
_entity.type
_entity.pdbx_description
1 polymer ?
#
loop_
_entity_poly.entity_id
_entity_poly.type
_entity_poly.pdbx_seq_one_letter_code
_entity_poly.pdbx_strand_id
1 'polypeptide(L)'
;MNRQRLTRREFLTATAALAGLALCPTACRTTGSTRRTATDLVPLGRTGLKISRLGVGTGTNAGEVQRSLGREGFNRLIRHAYDQGVTYIDTADAYRTHEYVREAIRGLPRERLFLLTKMMGVPQDPMKELDRFRRELGVDYLDCVLVHCATSPRWDTERRRVLDALTEAKQRGIVRAVGVSCHGLPALCRATQVEGLDVHLVRLNPQGRHVDGPSERWDESGDATHVPRVVQEIQAMRARGRGVIGMKIIGNGEFRSPADRERSIRYAMQSGLVDAVTIGFASAAEVDEAIERMNRALAEV
;
A
#
# COMPACT_ATOMS: atom_id res chain seq x y z
N MET A 1 1.60 -77.98 30.70
CA MET A 1 1.89 -76.54 30.95
C MET A 1 1.82 -75.78 29.62
N ASN A 2 0.70 -75.11 29.37
CA ASN A 2 0.39 -74.48 28.11
C ASN A 2 0.76 -72.97 28.20
N ARG A 3 1.82 -72.55 27.49
CA ARG A 3 2.19 -71.17 27.41
C ARG A 3 1.39 -70.54 26.27
N GLN A 4 0.34 -69.82 26.59
CA GLN A 4 -0.33 -68.95 25.63
C GLN A 4 0.57 -67.76 25.28
N ARG A 5 0.86 -67.60 23.99
CA ARG A 5 1.57 -66.44 23.45
C ARG A 5 0.55 -65.32 23.18
N LEU A 6 0.67 -64.23 23.88
CA LEU A 6 -0.09 -63.03 23.62
C LEU A 6 0.21 -62.45 22.19
N THR A 7 -0.82 -62.08 21.48
CA THR A 7 -0.70 -61.49 20.16
C THR A 7 -0.27 -60.03 20.26
N ARG A 8 0.33 -59.51 19.20
CA ARG A 8 0.77 -58.07 19.12
C ARG A 8 -0.35 -57.07 19.45
N ARG A 9 -1.60 -57.44 19.23
CA ARG A 9 -2.77 -56.58 19.49
C ARG A 9 -3.12 -56.53 20.98
N GLU A 10 -2.90 -57.59 21.71
CA GLU A 10 -3.15 -57.68 23.17
C GLU A 10 -2.05 -57.00 23.97
N PHE A 11 -0.84 -56.96 23.43
CA PHE A 11 0.29 -56.22 24.04
C PHE A 11 0.10 -54.70 23.95
N LEU A 12 -0.55 -54.21 22.89
CA LEU A 12 -0.78 -52.75 22.69
C LEU A 12 -1.98 -52.23 23.51
N THR A 13 -2.89 -53.07 23.95
CA THR A 13 -4.02 -52.63 24.78
C THR A 13 -3.73 -52.67 26.29
N ALA A 14 -2.72 -53.41 26.74
CA ALA A 14 -2.34 -53.46 28.15
C ALA A 14 -1.42 -52.34 28.62
N THR A 15 -0.83 -51.56 27.70
CA THR A 15 0.06 -50.42 28.01
C THR A 15 -0.64 -49.06 28.03
N ALA A 16 -1.95 -49.01 27.75
CA ALA A 16 -2.71 -47.76 27.71
C ALA A 16 -3.43 -47.36 29.02
N ALA A 17 -3.29 -48.15 30.09
CA ALA A 17 -4.08 -47.94 31.33
C ALA A 17 -3.29 -47.40 32.53
N LEU A 18 -2.01 -47.02 32.40
CA LEU A 18 -1.19 -46.56 33.53
C LEU A 18 -0.32 -45.32 33.22
N ALA A 19 -0.82 -44.40 32.41
CA ALA A 19 -0.14 -43.11 32.20
C ALA A 19 -1.17 -41.93 32.13
N GLY A 20 -2.03 -41.89 33.11
CA GLY A 20 -3.08 -40.87 33.22
C GLY A 20 -2.89 -39.95 34.40
N LEU A 21 -1.71 -39.39 34.60
CA LEU A 21 -1.46 -38.21 35.48
C LEU A 21 -0.11 -37.60 35.12
N ALA A 22 0.05 -37.18 33.88
CA ALA A 22 1.08 -36.24 33.50
C ALA A 22 0.44 -34.86 33.44
N LEU A 23 0.86 -34.00 34.35
CA LEU A 23 0.63 -32.57 34.38
C LEU A 23 0.65 -32.00 32.95
N CYS A 24 -0.49 -31.52 32.45
CA CYS A 24 -0.51 -30.58 31.36
C CYS A 24 0.33 -29.37 31.81
N PRO A 25 1.45 -29.07 31.19
CA PRO A 25 1.97 -27.73 31.27
C PRO A 25 0.92 -26.88 30.60
N THR A 26 0.19 -26.10 31.37
CA THR A 26 -0.56 -24.95 30.87
C THR A 26 0.48 -24.15 30.11
N ALA A 27 0.62 -24.42 28.81
CA ALA A 27 1.31 -23.54 27.90
C ALA A 27 0.52 -22.24 28.00
N CYS A 28 1.01 -21.37 28.87
CA CYS A 28 0.66 -19.98 28.87
C CYS A 28 1.01 -19.52 27.45
N ARG A 29 0.06 -19.61 26.52
CA ARG A 29 0.11 -18.85 25.29
C ARG A 29 0.10 -17.41 25.74
N THR A 30 1.27 -16.88 26.02
CA THR A 30 1.49 -15.46 25.89
C THR A 30 1.17 -15.15 24.44
N THR A 31 -0.08 -14.77 24.19
CA THR A 31 -0.42 -13.99 22.99
C THR A 31 0.33 -12.69 23.17
N GLY A 32 1.61 -12.73 22.91
CA GLY A 32 2.39 -11.53 22.71
C GLY A 32 1.72 -10.81 21.55
N SER A 33 0.93 -9.80 21.86
CA SER A 33 0.46 -8.85 20.86
C SER A 33 1.71 -8.37 20.13
N THR A 34 1.94 -8.89 18.93
CA THR A 34 3.04 -8.42 18.10
C THR A 34 2.78 -6.95 17.85
N ARG A 35 3.62 -6.10 18.44
CA ARG A 35 3.50 -4.66 18.34
C ARG A 35 3.45 -4.28 16.86
N ARG A 36 2.37 -3.64 16.44
CA ARG A 36 2.22 -3.16 15.07
C ARG A 36 3.27 -2.12 14.73
N THR A 37 3.80 -2.18 13.51
CA THR A 37 4.85 -1.25 13.05
C THR A 37 4.53 -0.65 11.67
N ALA A 38 5.25 0.43 11.35
CA ALA A 38 5.20 1.10 10.05
C ALA A 38 5.62 0.18 8.89
N THR A 39 6.45 -0.81 9.18
CA THR A 39 7.07 -1.70 8.19
C THR A 39 6.42 -3.08 8.12
N ASP A 40 5.38 -3.33 8.92
CA ASP A 40 4.62 -4.59 8.82
C ASP A 40 4.07 -4.77 7.41
N LEU A 41 4.16 -6.01 6.91
CA LEU A 41 3.46 -6.41 5.70
C LEU A 41 2.00 -6.66 6.02
N VAL A 42 1.14 -5.77 5.57
CA VAL A 42 -0.31 -5.81 5.78
C VAL A 42 -1.05 -6.26 4.52
N PRO A 43 -2.20 -6.94 4.65
CA PRO A 43 -3.05 -7.24 3.51
C PRO A 43 -3.52 -5.95 2.82
N LEU A 44 -3.51 -5.90 1.50
CA LEU A 44 -4.05 -4.81 0.70
C LEU A 44 -5.48 -5.19 0.26
N GLY A 45 -6.47 -4.84 1.07
CA GLY A 45 -7.84 -5.28 0.84
C GLY A 45 -7.95 -6.80 0.64
N ARG A 46 -8.75 -7.21 -0.36
CA ARG A 46 -8.92 -8.63 -0.77
C ARG A 46 -8.08 -9.02 -1.99
N THR A 47 -7.03 -8.26 -2.33
CA THR A 47 -6.17 -8.54 -3.50
C THR A 47 -5.34 -9.82 -3.36
N GLY A 48 -5.19 -10.36 -2.16
CA GLY A 48 -4.23 -11.42 -1.84
C GLY A 48 -2.78 -10.94 -1.73
N LEU A 49 -2.52 -9.66 -1.99
CA LEU A 49 -1.19 -9.05 -1.91
C LEU A 49 -0.94 -8.50 -0.50
N LYS A 50 0.34 -8.45 -0.13
CA LYS A 50 0.82 -7.76 1.07
C LYS A 50 1.69 -6.58 0.67
N ILE A 51 1.63 -5.53 1.48
CA ILE A 51 2.33 -4.26 1.26
C ILE A 51 2.88 -3.77 2.59
N SER A 52 4.07 -3.16 2.65
CA SER A 52 4.50 -2.49 3.88
C SER A 52 3.56 -1.32 4.18
N ARG A 53 3.21 -1.14 5.46
CA ARG A 53 2.24 -0.11 5.90
C ARG A 53 2.69 1.29 5.49
N LEU A 54 3.99 1.57 5.55
CA LEU A 54 4.61 2.75 4.98
C LEU A 54 5.16 2.44 3.59
N GLY A 55 4.95 3.35 2.65
CA GLY A 55 5.57 3.36 1.33
C GLY A 55 6.34 4.65 1.08
N VAL A 56 7.39 4.54 0.28
CA VAL A 56 8.12 5.71 -0.23
C VAL A 56 7.47 6.22 -1.50
N GLY A 57 6.90 7.44 -1.41
CA GLY A 57 6.36 8.15 -2.57
C GLY A 57 7.46 8.89 -3.34
N THR A 58 7.42 8.78 -4.66
CA THR A 58 8.38 9.47 -5.54
C THR A 58 7.76 10.65 -6.30
N GLY A 59 6.56 11.07 -5.90
CA GLY A 59 5.71 12.00 -6.65
C GLY A 59 5.51 13.39 -6.02
N THR A 60 6.28 13.79 -5.01
CA THR A 60 6.16 15.14 -4.42
C THR A 60 6.47 16.18 -5.48
N ASN A 61 5.55 17.15 -5.69
CA ASN A 61 5.61 18.12 -6.78
C ASN A 61 5.90 17.46 -8.14
N ALA A 62 5.05 16.49 -8.53
CA ALA A 62 5.22 15.71 -9.76
C ALA A 62 6.62 15.05 -9.89
N GLY A 63 7.20 14.66 -8.75
CA GLY A 63 8.50 13.98 -8.67
C GLY A 63 9.72 14.92 -8.63
N GLU A 64 9.51 16.22 -8.65
CA GLU A 64 10.61 17.20 -8.65
C GLU A 64 11.48 17.07 -7.39
N VAL A 65 10.86 16.98 -6.21
CA VAL A 65 11.58 16.86 -4.94
C VAL A 65 12.51 15.64 -4.94
N GLN A 66 12.02 14.48 -5.37
CA GLN A 66 12.83 13.26 -5.38
C GLN A 66 13.90 13.28 -6.47
N ARG A 67 13.62 13.84 -7.66
CA ARG A 67 14.63 13.98 -8.73
C ARG A 67 15.73 14.97 -8.37
N SER A 68 15.42 16.03 -7.60
CA SER A 68 16.42 17.02 -7.17
C SER A 68 17.49 16.45 -6.23
N LEU A 69 17.25 15.25 -5.63
CA LEU A 69 18.26 14.52 -4.86
C LEU A 69 19.41 13.99 -5.73
N GLY A 70 19.23 14.03 -7.05
CA GLY A 70 20.13 13.35 -7.98
C GLY A 70 20.02 11.81 -7.85
N ARG A 71 20.68 11.07 -8.75
CA ARG A 71 20.60 9.60 -8.75
C ARG A 71 21.16 8.96 -7.48
N GLU A 72 22.29 9.44 -7.01
CA GLU A 72 22.91 8.92 -5.80
C GLU A 72 22.08 9.20 -4.53
N GLY A 73 21.58 10.43 -4.37
CA GLY A 73 20.74 10.80 -3.25
C GLY A 73 19.43 10.00 -3.22
N PHE A 74 18.80 9.84 -4.38
CA PHE A 74 17.62 9.01 -4.54
C PHE A 74 17.91 7.54 -4.18
N ASN A 75 19.02 6.98 -4.68
CA ASN A 75 19.43 5.61 -4.36
C ASN A 75 19.64 5.43 -2.86
N ARG A 76 20.39 6.35 -2.21
CA ARG A 76 20.57 6.30 -0.74
C ARG A 76 19.25 6.33 0.00
N LEU A 77 18.32 7.18 -0.40
CA LEU A 77 17.00 7.31 0.22
C LEU A 77 16.20 6.00 0.13
N ILE A 78 16.06 5.42 -1.08
CA ILE A 78 15.30 4.17 -1.28
C ILE A 78 15.96 3.00 -0.54
N ARG A 79 17.32 2.91 -0.59
CA ARG A 79 18.05 1.86 0.11
C ARG A 79 17.88 1.97 1.63
N HIS A 80 18.00 3.17 2.17
CA HIS A 80 17.77 3.40 3.59
C HIS A 80 16.36 2.96 3.99
N ALA A 81 15.33 3.38 3.26
CA ALA A 81 13.95 2.97 3.54
C ALA A 81 13.78 1.44 3.48
N TYR A 82 14.38 0.78 2.48
CA TYR A 82 14.35 -0.67 2.35
C TYR A 82 15.04 -1.37 3.53
N ASP A 83 16.19 -0.89 3.96
CA ASP A 83 16.95 -1.42 5.10
C ASP A 83 16.18 -1.27 6.42
N GLN A 84 15.32 -0.24 6.53
CA GLN A 84 14.36 -0.07 7.63
C GLN A 84 13.13 -0.99 7.51
N GLY A 85 12.98 -1.74 6.41
CA GLY A 85 11.86 -2.66 6.18
C GLY A 85 10.70 -2.09 5.34
N VAL A 86 10.84 -0.88 4.79
CA VAL A 86 9.86 -0.31 3.85
C VAL A 86 10.08 -0.92 2.48
N THR A 87 9.12 -1.73 2.01
CA THR A 87 9.22 -2.46 0.74
C THR A 87 8.29 -1.92 -0.35
N TYR A 88 7.40 -1.01 0.01
CA TYR A 88 6.48 -0.34 -0.91
C TYR A 88 7.10 0.92 -1.51
N ILE A 89 7.16 0.98 -2.84
CA ILE A 89 7.59 2.15 -3.61
C ILE A 89 6.43 2.60 -4.49
N ASP A 90 6.02 3.86 -4.33
CA ASP A 90 4.98 4.51 -5.10
C ASP A 90 5.62 5.43 -6.15
N THR A 91 5.41 5.11 -7.42
CA THR A 91 5.86 5.94 -8.54
C THR A 91 4.72 6.21 -9.54
N ALA A 92 5.01 6.88 -10.62
CA ALA A 92 4.12 7.09 -11.75
C ALA A 92 4.91 7.50 -12.99
N ASP A 93 4.36 7.26 -14.17
CA ASP A 93 4.91 7.76 -15.44
C ASP A 93 5.15 9.27 -15.39
N ALA A 94 4.16 10.04 -14.96
CA ALA A 94 4.23 11.50 -14.87
C ALA A 94 5.34 12.03 -13.94
N TYR A 95 5.85 11.20 -13.01
CA TYR A 95 6.90 11.63 -12.07
C TYR A 95 8.30 11.54 -12.67
N ARG A 96 8.48 10.80 -13.78
CA ARG A 96 9.79 10.57 -14.43
C ARG A 96 10.83 9.99 -13.48
N THR A 97 10.40 9.09 -12.59
CA THR A 97 11.24 8.48 -11.56
C THR A 97 11.44 6.98 -11.77
N HIS A 98 10.88 6.35 -12.82
CA HIS A 98 11.02 4.93 -13.07
C HIS A 98 12.47 4.47 -13.14
N GLU A 99 13.33 5.16 -13.92
CA GLU A 99 14.74 4.81 -14.03
C GLU A 99 15.52 5.03 -12.72
N TYR A 100 15.15 6.05 -11.92
CA TYR A 100 15.71 6.27 -10.59
C TYR A 100 15.36 5.10 -9.67
N VAL A 101 14.09 4.65 -9.70
CA VAL A 101 13.64 3.48 -8.94
C VAL A 101 14.41 2.23 -9.40
N ARG A 102 14.53 1.99 -10.71
CA ARG A 102 15.30 0.86 -11.27
C ARG A 102 16.73 0.80 -10.71
N GLU A 103 17.43 1.93 -10.70
CA GLU A 103 18.80 1.98 -10.16
C GLU A 103 18.83 1.68 -8.65
N ALA A 104 17.91 2.27 -7.91
CA ALA A 104 17.83 2.13 -6.46
C ALA A 104 17.52 0.68 -6.03
N ILE A 105 16.65 -0.02 -6.77
CA ILE A 105 16.26 -1.40 -6.43
C ILE A 105 17.18 -2.48 -7.02
N ARG A 106 18.19 -2.11 -7.80
CA ARG A 106 19.11 -3.07 -8.43
C ARG A 106 19.74 -4.00 -7.40
N GLY A 107 19.56 -5.33 -7.59
CA GLY A 107 20.07 -6.36 -6.68
C GLY A 107 19.24 -6.57 -5.42
N LEU A 108 18.10 -5.87 -5.24
CA LEU A 108 17.13 -6.21 -4.21
C LEU A 108 16.23 -7.36 -4.73
N PRO A 109 15.82 -8.30 -3.86
CA PRO A 109 14.88 -9.36 -4.23
C PRO A 109 13.55 -8.76 -4.70
N ARG A 110 13.18 -8.97 -5.98
CA ARG A 110 11.98 -8.37 -6.60
C ARG A 110 10.69 -8.77 -5.88
N GLU A 111 10.63 -10.00 -5.42
CA GLU A 111 9.49 -10.57 -4.71
C GLU A 111 9.25 -9.95 -3.32
N ARG A 112 10.24 -9.28 -2.77
CA ARG A 112 10.11 -8.53 -1.51
C ARG A 112 9.62 -7.10 -1.71
N LEU A 113 9.60 -6.60 -2.95
CA LEU A 113 9.18 -5.25 -3.27
C LEU A 113 7.72 -5.21 -3.71
N PHE A 114 7.00 -4.17 -3.29
CA PHE A 114 5.71 -3.81 -3.84
C PHE A 114 5.88 -2.53 -4.66
N LEU A 115 5.83 -2.66 -6.00
CA LEU A 115 5.99 -1.54 -6.94
C LEU A 115 4.62 -1.13 -7.46
N LEU A 116 4.22 0.09 -7.11
CA LEU A 116 3.02 0.73 -7.62
C LEU A 116 3.41 1.83 -8.60
N THR A 117 2.83 1.79 -9.81
CA THR A 117 2.94 2.88 -10.78
C THR A 117 1.57 3.30 -11.29
N LYS A 118 1.53 4.36 -12.11
CA LYS A 118 0.27 4.96 -12.55
C LYS A 118 0.40 5.40 -14.00
N MET A 119 -0.67 5.17 -14.77
CA MET A 119 -0.79 5.56 -16.18
C MET A 119 -1.58 6.87 -16.31
N MET A 120 -0.95 7.90 -16.87
CA MET A 120 -1.57 9.20 -17.09
C MET A 120 -2.27 9.23 -18.46
N GLY A 121 -3.41 9.89 -18.50
CA GLY A 121 -4.11 10.12 -19.78
C GLY A 121 -4.71 8.85 -20.38
N VAL A 122 -4.90 8.88 -21.69
CA VAL A 122 -5.35 7.75 -22.51
C VAL A 122 -4.36 7.58 -23.66
N PRO A 123 -3.27 6.83 -23.46
CA PRO A 123 -2.31 6.58 -24.52
C PRO A 123 -2.95 5.80 -25.66
N GLN A 124 -2.35 5.91 -26.86
CA GLN A 124 -2.82 5.20 -28.04
C GLN A 124 -2.81 3.68 -27.85
N ASP A 125 -1.78 3.17 -27.17
CA ASP A 125 -1.61 1.76 -26.85
C ASP A 125 -1.18 1.60 -25.37
N PRO A 126 -2.15 1.43 -24.45
CA PRO A 126 -1.84 1.27 -23.03
C PRO A 126 -1.00 0.02 -22.71
N MET A 127 -1.09 -1.06 -23.52
CA MET A 127 -0.27 -2.25 -23.30
C MET A 127 1.20 -2.00 -23.59
N LYS A 128 1.52 -1.24 -24.66
CA LYS A 128 2.90 -0.80 -24.92
C LYS A 128 3.45 0.10 -23.83
N GLU A 129 2.59 0.94 -23.22
CA GLU A 129 2.98 1.75 -22.07
C GLU A 129 3.32 0.89 -20.85
N LEU A 130 2.56 -0.16 -20.56
CA LEU A 130 2.88 -1.10 -19.48
C LEU A 130 4.23 -1.81 -19.75
N ASP A 131 4.50 -2.20 -20.99
CA ASP A 131 5.78 -2.76 -21.36
C ASP A 131 6.93 -1.75 -21.22
N ARG A 132 6.68 -0.48 -21.55
CA ARG A 132 7.64 0.62 -21.31
C ARG A 132 7.91 0.76 -19.81
N PHE A 133 6.87 0.82 -18.97
CA PHE A 133 7.03 0.94 -17.51
C PHE A 133 7.86 -0.20 -16.92
N ARG A 134 7.60 -1.45 -17.36
CA ARG A 134 8.40 -2.59 -16.91
C ARG A 134 9.88 -2.48 -17.33
N ARG A 135 10.15 -2.06 -18.56
CA ARG A 135 11.53 -1.84 -19.04
C ARG A 135 12.22 -0.72 -18.29
N GLU A 136 11.55 0.41 -18.07
CA GLU A 136 12.09 1.55 -17.33
C GLU A 136 12.39 1.19 -15.87
N LEU A 137 11.51 0.43 -15.22
CA LEU A 137 11.68 -0.07 -13.85
C LEU A 137 12.62 -1.29 -13.76
N GLY A 138 12.89 -1.96 -14.89
CA GLY A 138 13.75 -3.14 -14.94
C GLY A 138 13.13 -4.36 -14.27
N VAL A 139 11.82 -4.59 -14.47
CA VAL A 139 11.06 -5.67 -13.83
C VAL A 139 10.16 -6.40 -14.82
N ASP A 140 9.87 -7.67 -14.52
CA ASP A 140 9.01 -8.51 -15.37
C ASP A 140 7.51 -8.30 -15.11
N TYR A 141 7.14 -7.86 -13.91
CA TYR A 141 5.76 -7.59 -13.52
C TYR A 141 5.66 -6.36 -12.61
N LEU A 142 4.45 -5.79 -12.53
CA LEU A 142 4.10 -4.66 -11.65
C LEU A 142 3.11 -5.17 -10.58
N ASP A 143 3.30 -4.77 -9.31
CA ASP A 143 2.40 -5.20 -8.26
C ASP A 143 1.07 -4.48 -8.34
N CYS A 144 1.08 -3.18 -8.67
CA CYS A 144 -0.14 -2.40 -8.84
C CYS A 144 0.03 -1.34 -9.92
N VAL A 145 -0.97 -1.19 -10.77
CA VAL A 145 -1.05 -0.08 -11.73
C VAL A 145 -2.38 0.64 -11.58
N LEU A 146 -2.32 1.96 -11.44
CA LEU A 146 -3.49 2.80 -11.26
C LEU A 146 -3.76 3.66 -12.51
N VAL A 147 -5.03 3.88 -12.82
CA VAL A 147 -5.46 5.04 -13.59
C VAL A 147 -5.06 6.29 -12.82
N HIS A 148 -4.23 7.17 -13.41
CA HIS A 148 -3.63 8.29 -12.69
C HIS A 148 -4.50 9.55 -12.77
N CYS A 149 -4.66 10.21 -11.61
CA CYS A 149 -5.24 11.54 -11.51
C CYS A 149 -6.62 11.65 -12.18
N ALA A 150 -7.55 10.76 -11.80
CA ALA A 150 -8.94 10.85 -12.23
C ALA A 150 -9.63 12.02 -11.50
N THR A 151 -10.28 12.91 -12.26
CA THR A 151 -10.96 14.11 -11.72
C THR A 151 -12.44 14.13 -12.08
N SER A 152 -12.81 13.67 -13.29
CA SER A 152 -14.16 13.68 -13.82
C SER A 152 -15.04 12.60 -13.17
N PRO A 153 -16.36 12.83 -12.95
CA PRO A 153 -17.29 11.79 -12.52
C PRO A 153 -17.53 10.72 -13.58
N ARG A 154 -17.00 10.92 -14.79
CA ARG A 154 -17.08 9.97 -15.92
C ARG A 154 -15.72 9.38 -16.29
N TRP A 155 -14.74 9.50 -15.41
CA TRP A 155 -13.37 9.09 -15.69
C TRP A 155 -13.26 7.62 -16.16
N ASP A 156 -14.10 6.72 -15.68
CA ASP A 156 -14.11 5.31 -16.05
C ASP A 156 -14.52 5.09 -17.52
N THR A 157 -15.44 5.89 -18.03
CA THR A 157 -15.79 5.91 -19.45
C THR A 157 -14.72 6.59 -20.28
N GLU A 158 -14.25 7.76 -19.83
CA GLU A 158 -13.20 8.54 -20.50
C GLU A 158 -11.86 7.79 -20.56
N ARG A 159 -11.58 6.95 -19.58
CA ARG A 159 -10.36 6.12 -19.46
C ARG A 159 -10.62 4.64 -19.75
N ARG A 160 -11.72 4.31 -20.41
CA ARG A 160 -12.15 2.92 -20.67
C ARG A 160 -11.03 2.08 -21.29
N ARG A 161 -10.36 2.60 -22.32
CA ARG A 161 -9.24 1.91 -22.98
C ARG A 161 -8.12 1.54 -22.00
N VAL A 162 -7.81 2.41 -21.04
CA VAL A 162 -6.81 2.13 -20.02
C VAL A 162 -7.30 1.05 -19.08
N LEU A 163 -8.55 1.12 -18.61
CA LEU A 163 -9.12 0.11 -17.71
C LEU A 163 -9.16 -1.28 -18.36
N ASP A 164 -9.55 -1.36 -19.64
CA ASP A 164 -9.61 -2.62 -20.38
C ASP A 164 -8.19 -3.22 -20.51
N ALA A 165 -7.19 -2.41 -20.86
CA ALA A 165 -5.79 -2.85 -20.94
C ALA A 165 -5.22 -3.27 -19.59
N LEU A 166 -5.54 -2.56 -18.51
CA LEU A 166 -5.12 -2.96 -17.16
C LEU A 166 -5.77 -4.28 -16.74
N THR A 167 -7.04 -4.48 -17.11
CA THR A 167 -7.76 -5.74 -16.84
C THR A 167 -7.13 -6.90 -17.62
N GLU A 168 -6.80 -6.71 -18.89
CA GLU A 168 -6.08 -7.69 -19.70
C GLU A 168 -4.69 -7.98 -19.12
N ALA A 169 -3.93 -6.94 -18.78
CA ALA A 169 -2.61 -7.09 -18.19
C ALA A 169 -2.63 -7.87 -16.88
N LYS A 170 -3.68 -7.69 -16.07
CA LYS A 170 -3.90 -8.46 -14.84
C LYS A 170 -4.19 -9.94 -15.15
N GLN A 171 -5.04 -10.23 -16.13
CA GLN A 171 -5.32 -11.62 -16.57
C GLN A 171 -4.04 -12.33 -17.07
N ARG A 172 -3.15 -11.60 -17.70
CA ARG A 172 -1.85 -12.09 -18.21
C ARG A 172 -0.74 -12.14 -17.16
N GLY A 173 -0.99 -11.71 -15.92
CA GLY A 173 0.00 -11.67 -14.85
C GLY A 173 1.08 -10.59 -15.01
N ILE A 174 0.91 -9.66 -15.95
CA ILE A 174 1.80 -8.51 -16.16
C ILE A 174 1.64 -7.51 -15.01
N VAL A 175 0.41 -7.36 -14.52
CA VAL A 175 0.02 -6.53 -13.38
C VAL A 175 -0.71 -7.40 -12.37
N ARG A 176 -0.44 -7.26 -11.07
CA ARG A 176 -1.06 -8.10 -10.03
C ARG A 176 -2.33 -7.48 -9.46
N ALA A 177 -2.40 -6.15 -9.38
CA ALA A 177 -3.59 -5.40 -8.94
C ALA A 177 -3.79 -4.14 -9.78
N VAL A 178 -5.05 -3.75 -9.99
CA VAL A 178 -5.41 -2.57 -10.75
C VAL A 178 -6.28 -1.64 -9.93
N GLY A 179 -6.23 -0.32 -10.21
CA GLY A 179 -7.00 0.62 -9.44
C GLY A 179 -6.98 2.03 -9.99
N VAL A 180 -7.26 3.00 -9.13
CA VAL A 180 -7.36 4.41 -9.50
C VAL A 180 -6.78 5.31 -8.41
N SER A 181 -6.20 6.42 -8.83
CA SER A 181 -5.80 7.57 -8.02
C SER A 181 -6.73 8.73 -8.37
N CYS A 182 -7.61 9.13 -7.43
CA CYS A 182 -8.57 10.20 -7.64
C CYS A 182 -8.04 11.54 -7.12
N HIS A 183 -8.44 12.62 -7.81
CA HIS A 183 -8.18 13.99 -7.45
C HIS A 183 -9.45 14.81 -7.61
N GLY A 184 -10.32 14.79 -6.58
CA GLY A 184 -11.61 15.43 -6.51
C GLY A 184 -12.74 14.47 -6.13
N LEU A 185 -13.69 14.97 -5.33
CA LEU A 185 -14.85 14.20 -4.88
C LEU A 185 -15.68 13.61 -6.03
N PRO A 186 -15.90 14.30 -7.17
CA PRO A 186 -16.66 13.70 -8.26
C PRO A 186 -16.06 12.37 -8.76
N ALA A 187 -14.73 12.34 -8.97
CA ALA A 187 -14.04 11.13 -9.37
C ALA A 187 -13.98 10.09 -8.25
N LEU A 188 -13.80 10.50 -7.00
CA LEU A 188 -13.73 9.61 -5.85
C LEU A 188 -15.08 8.88 -5.63
N CYS A 189 -16.19 9.61 -5.68
CA CYS A 189 -17.54 9.04 -5.60
C CYS A 189 -17.80 8.03 -6.73
N ARG A 190 -17.38 8.36 -7.96
CA ARG A 190 -17.49 7.43 -9.08
C ARG A 190 -16.66 6.19 -8.88
N ALA A 191 -15.41 6.34 -8.40
CA ALA A 191 -14.48 5.23 -8.16
C ALA A 191 -15.06 4.17 -7.21
N THR A 192 -15.84 4.59 -6.21
CA THR A 192 -16.50 3.68 -5.28
C THR A 192 -17.49 2.74 -5.99
N GLN A 193 -18.09 3.17 -7.11
CA GLN A 193 -19.11 2.44 -7.86
C GLN A 193 -18.53 1.57 -8.98
N VAL A 194 -17.35 1.91 -9.51
CA VAL A 194 -16.73 1.18 -10.63
C VAL A 194 -16.31 -0.21 -10.18
N GLU A 195 -16.76 -1.24 -10.89
CA GLU A 195 -16.40 -2.63 -10.63
C GLU A 195 -15.01 -2.97 -11.21
N GLY A 196 -14.39 -4.03 -10.70
CA GLY A 196 -13.09 -4.51 -11.20
C GLY A 196 -11.87 -3.76 -10.67
N LEU A 197 -12.05 -2.74 -9.82
CA LEU A 197 -10.94 -2.07 -9.15
C LEU A 197 -10.54 -2.82 -7.87
N ASP A 198 -9.27 -3.07 -7.73
CA ASP A 198 -8.68 -3.71 -6.55
C ASP A 198 -8.22 -2.68 -5.50
N VAL A 199 -7.67 -1.54 -5.97
CA VAL A 199 -6.94 -0.58 -5.12
C VAL A 199 -7.38 0.85 -5.40
N HIS A 200 -7.52 1.62 -4.35
CA HIS A 200 -7.75 3.07 -4.39
C HIS A 200 -6.61 3.80 -3.68
N LEU A 201 -6.01 4.77 -4.36
CA LEU A 201 -5.06 5.70 -3.78
C LEU A 201 -5.78 7.03 -3.52
N VAL A 202 -6.00 7.35 -2.23
CA VAL A 202 -6.89 8.42 -1.78
C VAL A 202 -6.14 9.48 -1.00
N ARG A 203 -6.56 10.74 -1.13
CA ARG A 203 -6.03 11.86 -0.36
C ARG A 203 -6.64 11.86 1.04
N LEU A 204 -5.80 11.78 2.08
CA LEU A 204 -6.29 11.67 3.46
C LEU A 204 -5.39 12.40 4.45
N ASN A 205 -5.95 13.36 5.14
CA ASN A 205 -5.44 13.93 6.38
C ASN A 205 -6.56 14.71 7.10
N PRO A 206 -6.51 14.84 8.42
CA PRO A 206 -7.60 15.48 9.18
C PRO A 206 -7.61 17.01 9.08
N GLN A 207 -6.51 17.61 8.60
CA GLN A 207 -6.42 19.05 8.37
C GLN A 207 -7.07 19.50 7.05
N GLY A 208 -7.47 18.55 6.19
CA GLY A 208 -8.10 18.82 4.90
C GLY A 208 -7.17 19.32 3.81
N ARG A 209 -5.86 19.43 4.08
CA ARG A 209 -4.90 19.95 3.11
C ARG A 209 -4.73 19.00 1.94
N HIS A 210 -4.98 19.47 0.72
CA HIS A 210 -5.01 18.64 -0.50
C HIS A 210 -5.98 17.45 -0.45
N VAL A 211 -6.97 17.45 0.44
CA VAL A 211 -8.06 16.48 0.44
C VAL A 211 -9.00 16.77 -0.73
N ASP A 212 -9.69 15.77 -1.23
CA ASP A 212 -10.56 15.88 -2.39
C ASP A 212 -11.75 16.82 -2.12
N GLY A 213 -11.85 17.89 -2.89
CA GLY A 213 -12.92 18.87 -2.88
C GLY A 213 -13.92 18.63 -4.03
N PRO A 214 -14.94 19.47 -4.18
CA PRO A 214 -16.05 19.30 -5.12
C PRO A 214 -15.70 19.52 -6.60
N SER A 215 -14.53 20.06 -6.89
CA SER A 215 -14.11 20.38 -8.25
C SER A 215 -13.58 19.16 -9.01
N GLU A 216 -13.63 19.24 -10.34
CA GLU A 216 -13.00 18.30 -11.26
C GLU A 216 -11.55 18.69 -11.61
N ARG A 217 -10.96 19.62 -10.87
CA ARG A 217 -9.59 20.09 -11.08
C ARG A 217 -8.62 19.31 -10.22
N TRP A 218 -7.54 18.84 -10.82
CA TRP A 218 -6.50 18.05 -10.13
C TRP A 218 -5.68 18.86 -9.10
N ASP A 219 -5.57 20.17 -9.33
CA ASP A 219 -4.79 21.12 -8.53
C ASP A 219 -5.59 21.76 -7.39
N GLU A 220 -6.91 21.54 -7.37
CA GLU A 220 -7.73 22.05 -6.27
C GLU A 220 -7.46 21.29 -4.98
N SER A 221 -7.32 22.08 -3.92
CA SER A 221 -7.26 21.57 -2.56
C SER A 221 -8.62 21.79 -1.90
N GLY A 222 -9.21 20.70 -1.41
CA GLY A 222 -10.31 20.80 -0.44
C GLY A 222 -9.81 21.37 0.87
N ASP A 223 -10.69 21.43 1.83
CA ASP A 223 -10.43 21.81 3.22
C ASP A 223 -10.96 20.74 4.20
N ALA A 224 -10.87 21.02 5.50
CA ALA A 224 -11.29 20.09 6.53
C ALA A 224 -12.79 19.73 6.48
N THR A 225 -13.64 20.57 5.88
CA THR A 225 -15.09 20.32 5.74
C THR A 225 -15.40 19.19 4.77
N HIS A 226 -14.49 18.89 3.83
CA HIS A 226 -14.63 17.80 2.88
C HIS A 226 -14.19 16.43 3.42
N VAL A 227 -13.40 16.41 4.51
CA VAL A 227 -12.88 15.16 5.10
C VAL A 227 -13.97 14.14 5.44
N PRO A 228 -15.11 14.50 6.05
CA PRO A 228 -16.17 13.54 6.35
C PRO A 228 -16.72 12.84 5.09
N ARG A 229 -16.85 13.57 3.98
CA ARG A 229 -17.31 12.97 2.72
C ARG A 229 -16.30 12.02 2.13
N VAL A 230 -15.01 12.38 2.13
CA VAL A 230 -13.94 11.48 1.71
C VAL A 230 -13.91 10.22 2.57
N VAL A 231 -14.08 10.33 3.88
CA VAL A 231 -14.15 9.19 4.81
C VAL A 231 -15.30 8.25 4.47
N GLN A 232 -16.50 8.77 4.14
CA GLN A 232 -17.63 7.95 3.70
C GLN A 232 -17.29 7.12 2.45
N GLU A 233 -16.65 7.72 1.45
CA GLU A 233 -16.25 7.00 0.24
C GLU A 233 -15.18 5.93 0.55
N ILE A 234 -14.19 6.23 1.39
CA ILE A 234 -13.19 5.25 1.84
C ILE A 234 -13.86 4.07 2.54
N GLN A 235 -14.80 4.32 3.46
CA GLN A 235 -15.54 3.26 4.14
C GLN A 235 -16.32 2.38 3.15
N ALA A 236 -16.96 2.98 2.14
CA ALA A 236 -17.66 2.24 1.09
C ALA A 236 -16.70 1.39 0.23
N MET A 237 -15.50 1.88 -0.08
CA MET A 237 -14.45 1.10 -0.78
C MET A 237 -14.02 -0.09 0.07
N ARG A 238 -13.76 0.13 1.35
CA ARG A 238 -13.36 -0.94 2.28
C ARG A 238 -14.46 -1.99 2.47
N ALA A 239 -15.72 -1.58 2.58
CA ALA A 239 -16.85 -2.50 2.66
C ALA A 239 -16.95 -3.45 1.46
N ARG A 240 -16.47 -3.01 0.28
CA ARG A 240 -16.34 -3.84 -0.93
C ARG A 240 -15.08 -4.71 -0.94
N GLY A 241 -14.25 -4.64 0.11
CA GLY A 241 -13.02 -5.41 0.23
C GLY A 241 -11.86 -4.88 -0.62
N ARG A 242 -11.93 -3.64 -1.09
CA ARG A 242 -10.88 -3.01 -1.89
C ARG A 242 -9.71 -2.54 -1.01
N GLY A 243 -8.51 -2.59 -1.55
CA GLY A 243 -7.32 -2.03 -0.91
C GLY A 243 -7.36 -0.50 -0.94
N VAL A 244 -7.05 0.13 0.18
CA VAL A 244 -7.02 1.60 0.28
C VAL A 244 -5.66 2.06 0.76
N ILE A 245 -5.00 2.90 -0.04
CA ILE A 245 -3.71 3.52 0.29
C ILE A 245 -3.93 5.02 0.48
N GLY A 246 -3.48 5.55 1.60
CA GLY A 246 -3.55 6.99 1.88
C GLY A 246 -2.38 7.75 1.27
N MET A 247 -2.65 8.84 0.59
CA MET A 247 -1.65 9.83 0.15
C MET A 247 -1.94 11.21 0.71
N LYS A 248 -1.02 12.16 0.55
CA LYS A 248 -1.08 13.52 1.11
C LYS A 248 -1.13 13.55 2.65
N ILE A 249 -0.62 12.51 3.26
CA ILE A 249 -0.62 12.34 4.73
C ILE A 249 0.09 13.50 5.42
N ILE A 250 1.15 14.04 4.83
CA ILE A 250 1.89 15.19 5.38
C ILE A 250 1.63 16.48 4.57
N GLY A 251 0.40 16.64 4.00
CA GLY A 251 0.01 17.83 3.27
C GLY A 251 0.93 18.15 2.08
N ASN A 252 1.41 17.12 1.35
CA ASN A 252 2.37 17.29 0.25
C ASN A 252 3.69 18.00 0.65
N GLY A 253 4.12 17.85 1.92
CA GLY A 253 5.30 18.51 2.48
C GLY A 253 4.99 19.87 3.13
N GLU A 254 3.73 20.31 3.15
CA GLU A 254 3.33 21.59 3.74
C GLU A 254 3.16 21.52 5.27
N PHE A 255 3.02 20.34 5.86
CA PHE A 255 3.00 20.18 7.33
C PHE A 255 4.41 20.30 7.91
N ARG A 256 4.89 21.55 8.01
CA ARG A 256 6.22 21.85 8.52
C ARG A 256 6.32 21.67 10.04
N SER A 257 5.22 21.93 10.76
CA SER A 257 5.15 21.73 12.21
C SER A 257 5.23 20.22 12.54
N PRO A 258 6.09 19.80 13.48
CA PRO A 258 6.09 18.43 14.00
C PRO A 258 4.71 17.99 14.54
N ALA A 259 3.95 18.90 15.14
CA ALA A 259 2.61 18.63 15.67
C ALA A 259 1.60 18.31 14.56
N ASP A 260 1.67 19.00 13.40
CA ASP A 260 0.79 18.73 12.28
C ASP A 260 1.09 17.37 11.65
N ARG A 261 2.37 17.01 11.50
CA ARG A 261 2.77 15.69 11.02
C ARG A 261 2.33 14.59 11.98
N GLU A 262 2.52 14.78 13.29
CA GLU A 262 2.08 13.84 14.31
C GLU A 262 0.57 13.62 14.25
N ARG A 263 -0.21 14.70 14.24
CA ARG A 263 -1.68 14.66 14.18
C ARG A 263 -2.16 13.88 12.95
N SER A 264 -1.57 14.13 11.79
CA SER A 264 -1.99 13.52 10.55
C SER A 264 -1.60 12.04 10.45
N ILE A 265 -0.37 11.70 10.80
CA ILE A 265 0.10 10.32 10.82
C ILE A 265 -0.70 9.49 11.81
N ARG A 266 -0.93 10.01 13.01
CA ARG A 266 -1.76 9.37 14.04
C ARG A 266 -3.16 9.09 13.52
N TYR A 267 -3.80 10.09 12.89
CA TYR A 267 -5.12 9.92 12.29
C TYR A 267 -5.12 8.79 11.25
N ALA A 268 -4.17 8.76 10.32
CA ALA A 268 -4.10 7.73 9.30
C ALA A 268 -3.90 6.32 9.90
N MET A 269 -3.09 6.20 10.96
CA MET A 269 -2.78 4.90 11.59
C MET A 269 -3.90 4.38 12.50
N GLN A 270 -4.65 5.26 13.14
CA GLN A 270 -5.66 4.89 14.16
C GLN A 270 -7.08 4.84 13.59
N SER A 271 -7.36 5.50 12.46
CA SER A 271 -8.72 5.58 11.89
C SER A 271 -9.24 4.26 11.32
N GLY A 272 -8.38 3.30 11.01
CA GLY A 272 -8.78 2.07 10.30
C GLY A 272 -9.23 2.30 8.85
N LEU A 273 -9.03 3.50 8.30
CA LEU A 273 -9.49 3.89 6.96
C LEU A 273 -8.60 3.36 5.83
N VAL A 274 -7.30 3.19 6.09
CA VAL A 274 -6.32 2.81 5.07
C VAL A 274 -5.55 1.55 5.48
N ASP A 275 -5.13 0.75 4.49
CA ASP A 275 -4.28 -0.41 4.70
C ASP A 275 -2.81 0.03 4.83
N ALA A 276 -2.41 0.97 3.97
CA ALA A 276 -1.07 1.53 3.91
C ALA A 276 -1.11 3.02 3.58
N VAL A 277 0.02 3.69 3.73
CA VAL A 277 0.20 5.09 3.32
C VAL A 277 1.43 5.26 2.45
N THR A 278 1.43 6.25 1.55
CA THR A 278 2.60 6.67 0.79
C THR A 278 2.99 8.09 1.19
N ILE A 279 4.27 8.29 1.50
CA ILE A 279 4.85 9.58 1.88
C ILE A 279 6.08 9.83 1.03
N GLY A 280 6.18 11.02 0.43
CA GLY A 280 7.38 11.45 -0.27
C GLY A 280 8.39 12.05 0.71
N PHE A 281 9.64 11.64 0.59
CA PHE A 281 10.74 12.06 1.46
C PHE A 281 11.84 12.75 0.66
N ALA A 282 12.52 13.69 1.30
CA ALA A 282 13.72 14.35 0.78
C ALA A 282 15.00 13.89 1.49
N SER A 283 14.90 13.12 2.59
CA SER A 283 16.06 12.64 3.35
C SER A 283 15.76 11.33 4.10
N ALA A 284 16.81 10.60 4.49
CA ALA A 284 16.73 9.44 5.36
C ALA A 284 16.10 9.80 6.72
N ALA A 285 16.45 10.96 7.28
CA ALA A 285 15.89 11.43 8.54
C ALA A 285 14.36 11.60 8.52
N GLU A 286 13.80 12.01 7.38
CA GLU A 286 12.34 12.10 7.22
C GLU A 286 11.69 10.71 7.17
N VAL A 287 12.36 9.70 6.60
CA VAL A 287 11.91 8.30 6.65
C VAL A 287 11.88 7.80 8.09
N ASP A 288 12.97 8.03 8.84
CA ASP A 288 13.11 7.61 10.24
C ASP A 288 12.05 8.28 11.11
N GLU A 289 11.82 9.59 10.94
CA GLU A 289 10.77 10.34 11.63
C GLU A 289 9.37 9.76 11.35
N ALA A 290 9.08 9.44 10.10
CA ALA A 290 7.79 8.87 9.73
C ALA A 290 7.58 7.48 10.35
N ILE A 291 8.60 6.61 10.33
CA ILE A 291 8.57 5.29 10.97
C ILE A 291 8.34 5.44 12.48
N GLU A 292 9.08 6.31 13.14
CA GLU A 292 8.94 6.53 14.59
C GLU A 292 7.53 6.99 14.96
N ARG A 293 6.98 7.99 14.24
CA ARG A 293 5.63 8.51 14.47
C ARG A 293 4.56 7.45 14.23
N MET A 294 4.66 6.69 13.13
CA MET A 294 3.74 5.61 12.84
C MET A 294 3.79 4.52 13.91
N ASN A 295 4.98 4.11 14.32
CA ASN A 295 5.15 3.09 15.35
C ASN A 295 4.55 3.54 16.69
N ARG A 296 4.72 4.80 17.07
CA ARG A 296 4.12 5.38 18.27
C ARG A 296 2.60 5.38 18.19
N ALA A 297 2.04 5.85 17.06
CA ALA A 297 0.60 5.87 16.85
C ALA A 297 -0.03 4.46 16.85
N LEU A 298 0.66 3.47 16.29
CA LEU A 298 0.21 2.08 16.22
C LEU A 298 0.30 1.34 17.56
N ALA A 299 1.19 1.77 18.47
CA ALA A 299 1.31 1.20 19.80
C ALA A 299 0.15 1.56 20.74
N GLU A 300 -0.67 2.51 20.36
CA GLU A 300 -1.83 3.00 21.13
C GLU A 300 -3.16 2.36 20.69
N VAL A 301 -3.16 1.42 19.73
CA VAL A 301 -4.34 0.74 19.14
C VAL A 301 -4.30 -0.79 19.47
#